data_1554ba29c485963d685d18526cf1a1c1
#
_entry.id   1554ba29c485963d685d18526cf1a1c1
#
_cell.length_a   1.000
_cell.length_b   1.000
_cell.length_c   1.000
_cell.angle_alpha   90.00
_cell.angle_beta   90.00
_cell.angle_gamma   90.00
#
_symmetry.space_group_name_H-M   'P 1'
#
loop_
_entity.id
_entity.type
_entity.pdbx_description
1 polymer ?
#
loop_
_entity_poly.entity_id
_entity_poly.type
_entity_poly.pdbx_seq_one_letter_code
_entity_poly.pdbx_strand_id
1 'polypeptide(L)'
;DLSESAMLAGIVRGPDAYNPFRSMEKAERERNSTLTRMVSADKISQQEADQAKEKEIVVRPMARRQSRESYAMNAIRRDLDIILEQEDIQLGGLIITTTIDLRVQQVAEKALDDRLSQVEKMSGYRHQTRADWNSDDPDGRKEPKYMQGAAVVIENRTGGVLAVVGGRNVQESRFNRSQGAMRQIGSIFKPFVYLAAFDKGMRPNTPVSDAALQRGEIYGAETWNPKNSDGQFGGMHPASYGLIRSRNTMSVRVGNYAGMKMVQFVGKLAGFNKQVPPTPASYLGSFEASPWEVATAYSIFPNEALATAPIWFPKFGIVTAHTLHTRHFHISSHPQLSLGVSSILQQVTQSGTAASIKRLGFNKPCAGKTGTTDEFKDAWFAGYTSQLSCAVWVGFDQPKRTISSGYGSVLALPVWANIMKRADEMGYKAGTLHNRNKIKVNICRLSGKYATSGCAAEGHAQEVWLPADTAPQPHDLCPLHPARAIAIDPKTGQPLAPKANIVTSGAPRAVPPPRAKPAPPPRAVPRAQPVR
;
A
#
# COMPACT_ATOMS: atom_id res chain seq x y z
N ASP A 1 -37.08 27.94 14.13
CA ASP A 1 -38.30 28.53 14.73
C ASP A 1 -39.21 27.46 15.34
N LEU A 2 -40.34 27.85 15.98
CA LEU A 2 -41.23 26.93 16.69
C LEU A 2 -41.82 25.86 15.71
N SER A 3 -42.19 26.23 14.50
CA SER A 3 -42.72 25.33 13.48
C SER A 3 -41.69 24.25 13.11
N GLU A 4 -40.44 24.65 12.84
CA GLU A 4 -39.34 23.74 12.52
C GLU A 4 -38.97 22.82 13.69
N SER A 5 -38.90 23.38 14.90
CA SER A 5 -38.61 22.63 16.13
C SER A 5 -39.67 21.55 16.39
N ALA A 6 -40.95 21.91 16.25
CA ALA A 6 -42.05 20.96 16.40
C ALA A 6 -42.05 19.86 15.33
N MET A 7 -41.66 20.19 14.10
CA MET A 7 -41.50 19.20 13.02
C MET A 7 -40.35 18.25 13.34
N LEU A 8 -39.18 18.75 13.75
CA LEU A 8 -38.04 17.92 14.12
C LEU A 8 -38.38 16.98 15.28
N ALA A 9 -39.07 17.48 16.32
CA ALA A 9 -39.53 16.64 17.42
C ALA A 9 -40.52 15.55 16.96
N GLY A 10 -41.42 15.88 16.04
CA GLY A 10 -42.38 14.93 15.48
C GLY A 10 -41.72 13.82 14.64
N ILE A 11 -40.69 14.16 13.86
CA ILE A 11 -39.94 13.20 13.04
C ILE A 11 -39.29 12.09 13.88
N VAL A 12 -38.86 12.38 15.12
CA VAL A 12 -38.23 11.40 16.01
C VAL A 12 -39.12 10.17 16.25
N ARG A 13 -40.43 10.35 16.28
CA ARG A 13 -41.40 9.27 16.46
C ARG A 13 -41.42 8.23 15.34
N GLY A 14 -41.08 8.64 14.14
CA GLY A 14 -41.03 7.77 12.97
C GLY A 14 -40.27 8.42 11.82
N PRO A 15 -38.91 8.38 11.87
CA PRO A 15 -38.04 9.14 10.97
C PRO A 15 -38.29 8.89 9.49
N ASP A 16 -38.69 7.67 9.12
CA ASP A 16 -39.03 7.32 7.74
C ASP A 16 -40.47 7.74 7.35
N ALA A 17 -41.39 7.56 8.27
CA ALA A 17 -42.83 7.81 8.01
C ALA A 17 -43.14 9.31 7.91
N TYR A 18 -42.46 10.14 8.72
CA TYR A 18 -42.68 11.59 8.83
C TYR A 18 -41.58 12.42 8.17
N ASN A 19 -40.79 11.79 7.29
CA ASN A 19 -39.73 12.46 6.55
C ASN A 19 -40.35 13.44 5.50
N PRO A 20 -40.08 14.76 5.61
CA PRO A 20 -40.65 15.75 4.70
C PRO A 20 -40.20 15.59 3.25
N PHE A 21 -39.07 14.92 3.01
CA PHE A 21 -38.59 14.58 1.66
C PHE A 21 -39.35 13.41 1.05
N ARG A 22 -40.07 12.58 1.85
CA ARG A 22 -40.88 11.46 1.38
C ARG A 22 -42.37 11.82 1.31
N SER A 23 -42.85 12.56 2.30
CA SER A 23 -44.23 13.01 2.38
C SER A 23 -44.34 14.26 3.22
N MET A 24 -44.48 15.41 2.56
CA MET A 24 -44.69 16.69 3.23
C MET A 24 -45.94 16.67 4.07
N GLU A 25 -47.06 16.14 3.52
CA GLU A 25 -48.33 16.04 4.20
C GLU A 25 -48.27 15.30 5.55
N LYS A 26 -47.50 14.20 5.60
CA LYS A 26 -47.32 13.45 6.85
C LYS A 26 -46.43 14.21 7.84
N ALA A 27 -45.41 14.90 7.35
CA ALA A 27 -44.54 15.73 8.19
C ALA A 27 -45.28 16.90 8.81
N GLU A 28 -46.13 17.57 8.03
CA GLU A 28 -47.03 18.65 8.50
C GLU A 28 -48.03 18.18 9.54
N ARG A 29 -48.69 17.04 9.28
CA ARG A 29 -49.61 16.44 10.26
C ARG A 29 -48.93 16.14 11.60
N GLU A 30 -47.73 15.57 11.58
CA GLU A 30 -47.03 15.24 12.83
C GLU A 30 -46.47 16.49 13.52
N ARG A 31 -46.02 17.53 12.77
CA ARG A 31 -45.73 18.87 13.31
C ARG A 31 -46.93 19.44 14.05
N ASN A 32 -48.10 19.45 13.38
CA ASN A 32 -49.33 20.02 13.96
C ASN A 32 -49.78 19.23 15.20
N SER A 33 -49.65 17.90 15.20
CA SER A 33 -49.89 17.04 16.34
C SER A 33 -48.92 17.38 17.51
N THR A 34 -47.66 17.62 17.23
CA THR A 34 -46.67 18.02 18.21
C THR A 34 -47.01 19.39 18.84
N LEU A 35 -47.37 20.39 18.03
CA LEU A 35 -47.78 21.70 18.50
C LEU A 35 -49.04 21.61 19.38
N THR A 36 -50.02 20.79 19.01
CA THR A 36 -51.22 20.57 19.83
C THR A 36 -50.89 19.95 21.18
N ARG A 37 -49.98 19.00 21.24
CA ARG A 37 -49.48 18.40 22.50
C ARG A 37 -48.74 19.42 23.37
N MET A 38 -47.96 20.31 22.73
CA MET A 38 -47.26 21.39 23.45
C MET A 38 -48.24 22.36 24.12
N VAL A 39 -49.37 22.69 23.47
CA VAL A 39 -50.45 23.47 24.09
C VAL A 39 -51.08 22.72 25.25
N SER A 40 -51.44 21.41 25.04
CA SER A 40 -52.02 20.59 26.11
C SER A 40 -51.08 20.38 27.32
N ALA A 41 -49.79 20.56 27.14
CA ALA A 41 -48.77 20.48 28.19
C ALA A 41 -48.35 21.85 28.76
N ASP A 42 -49.09 22.91 28.47
CA ASP A 42 -48.85 24.30 28.89
C ASP A 42 -47.43 24.80 28.54
N LYS A 43 -46.85 24.35 27.43
CA LYS A 43 -45.51 24.78 26.98
C LYS A 43 -45.57 25.97 26.03
N ILE A 44 -46.65 26.11 25.30
CA ILE A 44 -46.95 27.21 24.37
C ILE A 44 -48.43 27.59 24.46
N SER A 45 -48.76 28.81 24.10
CA SER A 45 -50.16 29.25 23.97
C SER A 45 -50.80 28.69 22.71
N GLN A 46 -52.14 28.69 22.70
CA GLN A 46 -52.93 28.34 21.49
C GLN A 46 -52.57 29.25 20.30
N GLN A 47 -52.40 30.56 20.57
CA GLN A 47 -52.05 31.53 19.54
C GLN A 47 -50.70 31.24 18.87
N GLU A 48 -49.66 30.90 19.69
CA GLU A 48 -48.35 30.51 19.16
C GLU A 48 -48.41 29.23 18.32
N ALA A 49 -49.18 28.25 18.77
CA ALA A 49 -49.38 27.02 18.01
C ALA A 49 -50.03 27.27 16.65
N ASP A 50 -51.07 28.11 16.60
CA ASP A 50 -51.78 28.41 15.37
C ASP A 50 -50.93 29.20 14.39
N GLN A 51 -50.16 30.19 14.86
CA GLN A 51 -49.16 30.89 14.07
C GLN A 51 -48.05 29.93 13.50
N ALA A 52 -47.63 28.96 14.32
CA ALA A 52 -46.62 27.98 13.88
C ALA A 52 -47.18 26.97 12.85
N LYS A 53 -48.48 26.63 12.93
CA LYS A 53 -49.16 25.75 11.95
C LYS A 53 -49.36 26.41 10.57
N GLU A 54 -49.55 27.74 10.54
CA GLU A 54 -49.70 28.52 9.31
C GLU A 54 -48.38 28.66 8.53
N LYS A 55 -47.24 28.47 9.20
CA LYS A 55 -45.93 28.55 8.54
C LYS A 55 -45.71 27.41 7.55
N GLU A 56 -45.33 27.77 6.33
CA GLU A 56 -44.91 26.80 5.30
C GLU A 56 -43.59 26.12 5.72
N ILE A 57 -43.56 24.81 5.54
CA ILE A 57 -42.35 24.01 5.75
C ILE A 57 -41.49 24.09 4.49
N VAL A 58 -40.38 24.79 4.57
CA VAL A 58 -39.41 24.89 3.47
C VAL A 58 -38.28 23.88 3.68
N VAL A 59 -38.24 22.82 2.88
CA VAL A 59 -37.13 21.88 2.87
C VAL A 59 -36.13 22.22 1.78
N ARG A 60 -34.85 22.21 2.13
CA ARG A 60 -33.80 22.43 1.14
C ARG A 60 -33.70 21.19 0.21
N PRO A 61 -33.60 21.39 -1.11
CA PRO A 61 -33.49 20.28 -2.06
C PRO A 61 -32.34 19.34 -1.70
N MET A 62 -32.59 18.03 -1.78
CA MET A 62 -31.64 16.97 -1.46
C MET A 62 -30.35 17.05 -2.30
N ALA A 63 -30.45 17.55 -3.55
CA ALA A 63 -29.32 17.74 -4.47
C ALA A 63 -28.21 18.63 -3.92
N ARG A 64 -28.53 19.68 -3.12
CA ARG A 64 -27.49 20.53 -2.47
C ARG A 64 -26.81 19.85 -1.29
N ARG A 65 -27.44 18.85 -0.69
CA ARG A 65 -26.89 18.06 0.41
C ARG A 65 -25.98 16.96 -0.12
N GLN A 66 -26.35 16.35 -1.23
CA GLN A 66 -25.59 15.28 -1.91
C GLN A 66 -24.26 15.79 -2.48
N SER A 67 -24.18 17.05 -2.96
CA SER A 67 -22.96 17.62 -3.53
C SER A 67 -21.81 17.85 -2.52
N ARG A 68 -22.06 17.68 -1.22
CA ARG A 68 -21.06 17.85 -0.15
C ARG A 68 -20.58 16.52 0.44
N GLU A 69 -21.20 15.39 0.10
CA GLU A 69 -20.75 14.09 0.59
C GLU A 69 -19.60 13.57 -0.28
N SER A 70 -18.49 13.26 0.36
CA SER A 70 -17.35 12.57 -0.25
C SER A 70 -16.68 11.72 0.81
N TYR A 71 -15.89 10.73 0.37
CA TYR A 71 -15.11 9.90 1.29
C TYR A 71 -14.12 10.72 2.11
N ALA A 72 -13.53 11.77 1.52
CA ALA A 72 -12.66 12.69 2.23
C ALA A 72 -13.43 13.45 3.33
N MET A 73 -14.61 14.01 3.01
CA MET A 73 -15.44 14.71 4.00
C MET A 73 -15.91 13.81 5.14
N ASN A 74 -16.26 12.55 4.83
CA ASN A 74 -16.67 11.60 5.85
C ASN A 74 -15.51 11.24 6.79
N ALA A 75 -14.29 11.07 6.25
CA ALA A 75 -13.10 10.82 7.04
C ALA A 75 -12.73 12.04 7.92
N ILE A 76 -12.75 13.25 7.34
CA ILE A 76 -12.48 14.51 8.08
C ILE A 76 -13.48 14.70 9.22
N ARG A 77 -14.77 14.51 8.99
CA ARG A 77 -15.80 14.66 10.04
C ARG A 77 -15.57 13.70 11.18
N ARG A 78 -15.32 12.41 10.89
CA ARG A 78 -15.07 11.41 11.92
C ARG A 78 -13.87 11.78 12.81
N ASP A 79 -12.77 12.20 12.20
CA ASP A 79 -11.57 12.54 12.94
C ASP A 79 -11.75 13.89 13.68
N LEU A 80 -12.53 14.82 13.11
CA LEU A 80 -12.88 16.07 13.76
C LEU A 80 -13.78 15.84 14.98
N ASP A 81 -14.79 14.98 14.89
CA ASP A 81 -15.69 14.65 16.00
C ASP A 81 -14.88 14.11 17.19
N ILE A 82 -13.90 13.23 16.95
CA ILE A 82 -13.00 12.72 18.00
C ILE A 82 -12.17 13.85 18.64
N ILE A 83 -11.62 14.76 17.82
CA ILE A 83 -10.80 15.88 18.34
C ILE A 83 -11.67 16.84 19.16
N LEU A 84 -12.85 17.19 18.68
CA LEU A 84 -13.75 18.13 19.36
C LEU A 84 -14.28 17.54 20.67
N GLU A 85 -14.55 16.24 20.73
CA GLU A 85 -14.94 15.55 21.96
C GLU A 85 -13.80 15.54 22.98
N GLN A 86 -12.56 15.27 22.54
CA GLN A 86 -11.37 15.28 23.42
C GLN A 86 -11.06 16.65 23.99
N GLU A 87 -11.34 17.73 23.25
CA GLU A 87 -11.06 19.12 23.65
C GLU A 87 -12.27 19.80 24.31
N ASP A 88 -13.38 19.06 24.53
CA ASP A 88 -14.63 19.58 25.12
C ASP A 88 -15.17 20.84 24.42
N ILE A 89 -15.08 20.87 23.09
CA ILE A 89 -15.46 22.01 22.26
C ILE A 89 -16.88 21.85 21.74
N GLN A 90 -17.74 22.84 22.06
CA GLN A 90 -19.09 22.88 21.51
C GLN A 90 -19.08 23.27 20.03
N LEU A 91 -19.77 22.46 19.22
CA LEU A 91 -19.93 22.70 17.79
C LEU A 91 -20.79 23.95 17.53
N GLY A 92 -20.18 25.04 17.13
CA GLY A 92 -20.88 26.24 16.67
C GLY A 92 -19.94 27.25 16.04
N GLY A 93 -20.19 27.63 14.78
CA GLY A 93 -19.48 28.71 14.08
C GLY A 93 -18.02 28.43 13.72
N LEU A 94 -17.56 27.19 13.77
CA LEU A 94 -16.17 26.83 13.46
C LEU A 94 -15.89 26.89 11.94
N ILE A 95 -14.80 27.55 11.58
CA ILE A 95 -14.21 27.49 10.23
C ILE A 95 -13.02 26.54 10.26
N ILE A 96 -13.14 25.41 9.57
CA ILE A 96 -12.14 24.34 9.59
C ILE A 96 -11.41 24.34 8.26
N THR A 97 -10.11 24.63 8.31
CA THR A 97 -9.21 24.52 7.15
C THR A 97 -8.55 23.14 7.15
N THR A 98 -8.62 22.45 6.02
CA THR A 98 -8.02 21.12 5.84
C THR A 98 -6.86 21.15 4.85
N THR A 99 -6.07 20.07 4.82
CA THR A 99 -4.97 19.89 3.86
C THR A 99 -5.44 19.40 2.50
N ILE A 100 -6.72 19.08 2.31
CA ILE A 100 -7.26 18.58 1.03
C ILE A 100 -7.03 19.62 -0.08
N ASP A 101 -6.37 19.18 -1.16
CA ASP A 101 -6.37 19.93 -2.42
C ASP A 101 -7.49 19.37 -3.31
N LEU A 102 -8.54 20.17 -3.52
CA LEU A 102 -9.71 19.75 -4.29
C LEU A 102 -9.36 19.33 -5.73
N ARG A 103 -8.32 19.90 -6.33
CA ARG A 103 -7.86 19.53 -7.68
C ARG A 103 -7.27 18.13 -7.68
N VAL A 104 -6.43 17.81 -6.68
CA VAL A 104 -5.84 16.48 -6.50
C VAL A 104 -6.93 15.46 -6.15
N GLN A 105 -7.88 15.83 -5.28
CA GLN A 105 -9.03 14.99 -4.92
C GLN A 105 -9.85 14.58 -6.14
N GLN A 106 -10.25 15.55 -6.97
CA GLN A 106 -11.04 15.30 -8.18
C GLN A 106 -10.30 14.42 -9.19
N VAL A 107 -8.99 14.66 -9.34
CA VAL A 107 -8.15 13.83 -10.21
C VAL A 107 -8.05 12.41 -9.68
N ALA A 108 -7.89 12.22 -8.38
CA ALA A 108 -7.79 10.89 -7.78
C ALA A 108 -9.10 10.08 -7.93
N GLU A 109 -10.24 10.73 -7.71
CA GLU A 109 -11.57 10.13 -7.91
C GLU A 109 -11.76 9.72 -9.38
N LYS A 110 -11.50 10.65 -10.30
CA LYS A 110 -11.62 10.40 -11.74
C LYS A 110 -10.65 9.32 -12.23
N ALA A 111 -9.40 9.35 -11.81
CA ALA A 111 -8.39 8.36 -12.21
C ALA A 111 -8.77 6.94 -11.80
N LEU A 112 -9.33 6.78 -10.59
CA LEU A 112 -9.83 5.50 -10.12
C LEU A 112 -11.02 5.02 -10.95
N ASP A 113 -12.05 5.84 -11.10
CA ASP A 113 -13.28 5.45 -11.81
C ASP A 113 -13.03 5.18 -13.30
N ASP A 114 -12.27 6.04 -13.99
CA ASP A 114 -11.87 5.84 -15.38
C ASP A 114 -11.12 4.51 -15.55
N ARG A 115 -10.18 4.19 -14.64
CA ARG A 115 -9.42 2.95 -14.73
C ARG A 115 -10.30 1.73 -14.51
N LEU A 116 -11.15 1.74 -13.50
CA LEU A 116 -12.04 0.61 -13.23
C LEU A 116 -13.06 0.41 -14.34
N SER A 117 -13.58 1.48 -14.92
CA SER A 117 -14.45 1.42 -16.11
C SER A 117 -13.74 0.84 -17.34
N GLN A 118 -12.43 1.07 -17.49
CA GLN A 118 -11.62 0.41 -18.53
C GLN A 118 -11.45 -1.08 -18.24
N VAL A 119 -11.21 -1.43 -16.96
CA VAL A 119 -11.03 -2.84 -16.55
C VAL A 119 -12.31 -3.65 -16.77
N GLU A 120 -13.47 -3.07 -16.50
CA GLU A 120 -14.77 -3.69 -16.75
C GLU A 120 -14.98 -4.07 -18.24
N LYS A 121 -14.31 -3.37 -19.16
CA LYS A 121 -14.34 -3.65 -20.61
C LYS A 121 -13.28 -4.64 -21.08
N MET A 122 -12.38 -5.11 -20.21
CA MET A 122 -11.36 -6.08 -20.58
C MET A 122 -11.96 -7.48 -20.78
N SER A 123 -11.48 -8.22 -21.77
CA SER A 123 -11.99 -9.56 -22.12
C SER A 123 -11.93 -10.59 -20.96
N GLY A 124 -11.07 -10.35 -19.97
CA GLY A 124 -10.93 -11.19 -18.76
C GLY A 124 -11.85 -10.81 -17.60
N TYR A 125 -12.64 -9.74 -17.70
CA TYR A 125 -13.57 -9.32 -16.66
C TYR A 125 -14.88 -10.08 -16.80
N ARG A 126 -15.27 -10.82 -15.77
CA ARG A 126 -16.47 -11.69 -15.75
C ARG A 126 -17.35 -11.43 -14.52
N HIS A 127 -17.40 -10.19 -14.07
CA HIS A 127 -18.17 -9.78 -12.91
C HIS A 127 -19.19 -8.74 -13.33
N GLN A 128 -20.17 -8.48 -12.47
CA GLN A 128 -21.12 -7.38 -12.63
C GLN A 128 -20.36 -6.07 -12.82
N THR A 129 -20.68 -5.32 -13.86
CA THR A 129 -20.15 -3.96 -14.05
C THR A 129 -20.93 -2.96 -13.21
N ARG A 130 -20.39 -1.74 -13.05
CA ARG A 130 -21.13 -0.67 -12.40
C ARG A 130 -22.41 -0.30 -13.15
N ALA A 131 -22.38 -0.35 -14.49
CA ALA A 131 -23.53 -0.07 -15.31
C ALA A 131 -24.65 -1.11 -15.10
N ASP A 132 -24.30 -2.41 -15.06
CA ASP A 132 -25.25 -3.47 -14.78
C ASP A 132 -25.84 -3.33 -13.37
N TRP A 133 -25.02 -2.99 -12.38
CA TRP A 133 -25.48 -2.81 -11.01
C TRP A 133 -26.47 -1.65 -10.89
N ASN A 134 -26.21 -0.51 -11.53
CA ASN A 134 -27.10 0.65 -11.52
C ASN A 134 -28.46 0.34 -12.16
N SER A 135 -28.51 -0.55 -13.15
CA SER A 135 -29.79 -0.98 -13.76
C SER A 135 -30.57 -1.93 -12.85
N ASP A 136 -29.89 -2.72 -12.02
CA ASP A 136 -30.50 -3.72 -11.12
C ASP A 136 -30.95 -3.14 -9.78
N ASP A 137 -30.49 -1.95 -9.41
CA ASP A 137 -30.79 -1.30 -8.12
C ASP A 137 -30.98 0.22 -8.26
N PRO A 138 -32.03 0.66 -8.93
CA PRO A 138 -32.28 2.08 -9.15
C PRO A 138 -32.48 2.87 -7.85
N ASP A 139 -32.88 2.21 -6.77
CA ASP A 139 -33.08 2.81 -5.44
C ASP A 139 -31.81 2.87 -4.61
N GLY A 140 -30.69 2.27 -5.05
CA GLY A 140 -29.40 2.27 -4.36
C GLY A 140 -29.41 1.60 -2.99
N ARG A 141 -30.22 0.54 -2.82
CA ARG A 141 -30.40 -0.16 -1.53
C ARG A 141 -29.46 -1.32 -1.33
N LYS A 142 -28.88 -1.84 -2.42
CA LYS A 142 -27.97 -2.99 -2.39
C LYS A 142 -26.53 -2.52 -2.32
N GLU A 143 -25.70 -3.27 -1.63
CA GLU A 143 -24.25 -3.02 -1.65
C GLU A 143 -23.67 -3.31 -3.05
N PRO A 144 -22.76 -2.47 -3.56
CA PRO A 144 -22.14 -2.66 -4.85
C PRO A 144 -21.36 -3.97 -4.92
N LYS A 145 -21.64 -4.81 -5.92
CA LYS A 145 -20.93 -6.06 -6.20
C LYS A 145 -19.87 -5.90 -7.31
N TYR A 146 -19.82 -4.73 -7.95
CA TYR A 146 -18.82 -4.40 -8.96
C TYR A 146 -17.46 -4.03 -8.33
N MET A 147 -16.40 -4.04 -9.16
CA MET A 147 -15.04 -3.77 -8.72
C MET A 147 -14.89 -2.38 -8.09
N GLN A 148 -14.23 -2.34 -6.95
CA GLN A 148 -13.96 -1.16 -6.16
C GLN A 148 -12.46 -0.85 -6.09
N GLY A 149 -12.13 0.29 -5.53
CA GLY A 149 -10.76 0.67 -5.24
C GLY A 149 -10.69 1.81 -4.24
N ALA A 150 -9.50 2.12 -3.82
CA ALA A 150 -9.23 3.25 -2.94
C ALA A 150 -7.87 3.87 -3.27
N ALA A 151 -7.74 5.17 -3.01
CA ALA A 151 -6.48 5.89 -3.12
C ALA A 151 -6.32 6.89 -1.98
N VAL A 152 -5.10 7.03 -1.48
CA VAL A 152 -4.73 8.06 -0.48
C VAL A 152 -3.47 8.76 -0.97
N VAL A 153 -3.48 10.09 -0.97
CA VAL A 153 -2.36 10.94 -1.39
C VAL A 153 -1.92 11.81 -0.22
N ILE A 154 -0.64 11.75 0.12
CA ILE A 154 -0.03 12.46 1.24
C ILE A 154 1.11 13.34 0.72
N GLU A 155 1.19 14.59 1.17
CA GLU A 155 2.34 15.44 0.95
C GLU A 155 3.48 15.03 1.90
N ASN A 156 4.64 14.69 1.33
CA ASN A 156 5.74 14.09 2.10
C ASN A 156 6.26 15.02 3.19
N ARG A 157 6.44 16.30 2.86
CA ARG A 157 7.07 17.28 3.75
C ARG A 157 6.24 17.59 5.00
N THR A 158 4.93 17.66 4.85
CA THR A 158 4.03 18.10 5.93
C THR A 158 3.24 16.96 6.58
N GLY A 159 3.12 15.82 5.89
CA GLY A 159 2.16 14.77 6.24
C GLY A 159 0.72 15.13 5.86
N GLY A 160 0.50 16.27 5.20
CA GLY A 160 -0.84 16.74 4.81
C GLY A 160 -1.50 15.76 3.83
N VAL A 161 -2.73 15.34 4.17
CA VAL A 161 -3.53 14.48 3.29
C VAL A 161 -4.19 15.34 2.22
N LEU A 162 -3.79 15.15 0.97
CA LEU A 162 -4.27 15.95 -0.15
C LEU A 162 -5.51 15.35 -0.83
N ALA A 163 -5.64 14.02 -0.82
CA ALA A 163 -6.80 13.35 -1.39
C ALA A 163 -7.07 12.01 -0.72
N VAL A 164 -8.37 11.68 -0.62
CA VAL A 164 -8.87 10.40 -0.13
C VAL A 164 -10.02 9.92 -0.99
N VAL A 165 -9.82 8.78 -1.64
CA VAL A 165 -10.82 8.09 -2.43
C VAL A 165 -11.12 6.75 -1.78
N GLY A 166 -12.34 6.55 -1.31
CA GLY A 166 -12.75 5.33 -0.59
C GLY A 166 -13.62 4.39 -1.42
N GLY A 167 -13.80 4.68 -2.71
CA GLY A 167 -14.62 3.91 -3.63
C GLY A 167 -14.91 4.68 -4.91
N ARG A 168 -15.69 4.10 -5.81
CA ARG A 168 -16.04 4.74 -7.09
C ARG A 168 -17.09 5.83 -6.94
N ASN A 169 -18.04 5.65 -6.01
CA ASN A 169 -19.10 6.63 -5.77
C ASN A 169 -19.62 6.50 -4.33
N VAL A 170 -19.57 7.61 -3.58
CA VAL A 170 -20.02 7.66 -2.18
C VAL A 170 -21.54 7.50 -2.06
N GLN A 171 -22.31 7.86 -3.08
CA GLN A 171 -23.78 7.71 -3.10
C GLN A 171 -24.18 6.24 -3.25
N GLU A 172 -23.39 5.44 -3.95
CA GLU A 172 -23.63 4.02 -4.18
C GLU A 172 -23.11 3.16 -3.02
N SER A 173 -22.03 3.59 -2.36
CA SER A 173 -21.45 2.93 -1.19
C SER A 173 -20.84 3.94 -0.25
N ARG A 174 -21.37 4.01 0.98
CA ARG A 174 -20.80 4.88 2.04
C ARG A 174 -19.56 4.27 2.69
N PHE A 175 -19.24 3.01 2.42
CA PHE A 175 -18.09 2.34 2.99
C PHE A 175 -16.79 2.96 2.46
N ASN A 176 -16.09 3.67 3.33
CA ASN A 176 -14.81 4.30 3.02
C ASN A 176 -13.66 3.30 3.08
N ARG A 177 -13.32 2.73 1.92
CA ARG A 177 -12.29 1.69 1.79
C ARG A 177 -10.87 2.20 2.05
N SER A 178 -10.66 3.51 1.96
CA SER A 178 -9.34 4.07 2.22
C SER A 178 -8.86 3.82 3.66
N GLN A 179 -9.78 3.77 4.61
CA GLN A 179 -9.50 3.58 6.04
C GLN A 179 -10.13 2.30 6.59
N GLY A 180 -11.31 1.91 6.07
CA GLY A 180 -12.09 0.78 6.58
C GLY A 180 -11.77 -0.57 5.94
N ALA A 181 -11.24 -0.60 4.72
CA ALA A 181 -10.93 -1.87 4.06
C ALA A 181 -9.57 -2.39 4.48
N MET A 182 -9.58 -3.37 5.37
CA MET A 182 -8.39 -4.14 5.73
C MET A 182 -8.17 -5.22 4.68
N ARG A 183 -7.12 -5.06 3.85
CA ARG A 183 -6.85 -5.91 2.69
C ARG A 183 -5.44 -6.47 2.76
N GLN A 184 -5.27 -7.72 2.33
CA GLN A 184 -3.95 -8.34 2.28
C GLN A 184 -3.01 -7.52 1.39
N ILE A 185 -1.87 -7.08 1.96
CA ILE A 185 -0.98 -6.12 1.29
C ILE A 185 0.02 -6.78 0.34
N GLY A 186 0.36 -8.03 0.58
CA GLY A 186 1.27 -8.78 -0.28
C GLY A 186 2.63 -8.10 -0.45
N SER A 187 3.16 -8.16 -1.66
CA SER A 187 4.53 -7.70 -1.97
C SER A 187 4.81 -6.21 -1.71
N ILE A 188 3.81 -5.37 -1.42
CA ILE A 188 4.09 -3.98 -1.01
C ILE A 188 4.70 -3.89 0.39
N PHE A 189 4.68 -4.97 1.18
CA PHE A 189 5.38 -5.02 2.46
C PHE A 189 6.88 -5.31 2.34
N LYS A 190 7.34 -5.92 1.24
CA LYS A 190 8.75 -6.31 1.06
C LYS A 190 9.76 -5.17 1.30
N PRO A 191 9.54 -3.91 0.90
CA PRO A 191 10.48 -2.83 1.22
C PRO A 191 10.84 -2.71 2.70
N PHE A 192 9.87 -2.94 3.59
CA PHE A 192 10.08 -2.90 5.05
C PHE A 192 10.88 -4.11 5.56
N VAL A 193 10.69 -5.28 4.94
CA VAL A 193 11.49 -6.49 5.21
C VAL A 193 12.95 -6.25 4.83
N TYR A 194 13.19 -5.63 3.66
CA TYR A 194 14.54 -5.29 3.21
C TYR A 194 15.17 -4.19 4.06
N LEU A 195 14.38 -3.19 4.48
CA LEU A 195 14.84 -2.16 5.42
C LEU A 195 15.32 -2.80 6.72
N ALA A 196 14.54 -3.72 7.30
CA ALA A 196 14.90 -4.45 8.51
C ALA A 196 16.19 -5.28 8.34
N ALA A 197 16.37 -5.91 7.17
CA ALA A 197 17.58 -6.69 6.89
C ALA A 197 18.81 -5.79 6.71
N PHE A 198 18.65 -4.64 6.07
CA PHE A 198 19.75 -3.68 5.87
C PHE A 198 20.14 -3.02 7.19
N ASP A 199 19.19 -2.71 8.05
CA ASP A 199 19.47 -2.21 9.40
C ASP A 199 20.28 -3.21 10.25
N LYS A 200 20.10 -4.51 9.98
CA LYS A 200 20.86 -5.60 10.59
C LYS A 200 22.21 -5.90 9.90
N GLY A 201 22.59 -5.11 8.91
CA GLY A 201 23.92 -5.19 8.26
C GLY A 201 23.95 -5.86 6.89
N MET A 202 22.83 -6.38 6.36
CA MET A 202 22.77 -6.84 4.98
C MET A 202 22.98 -5.66 4.03
N ARG A 203 23.61 -5.90 2.88
CA ARG A 203 23.82 -4.88 1.85
C ARG A 203 23.03 -5.18 0.58
N PRO A 204 22.70 -4.18 -0.25
CA PRO A 204 21.99 -4.39 -1.51
C PRO A 204 22.65 -5.39 -2.46
N ASN A 205 23.98 -5.49 -2.41
CA ASN A 205 24.78 -6.44 -3.20
C ASN A 205 25.01 -7.79 -2.52
N THR A 206 24.54 -8.00 -1.30
CA THR A 206 24.68 -9.29 -0.60
C THR A 206 24.03 -10.39 -1.44
N PRO A 207 24.75 -11.48 -1.76
CA PRO A 207 24.20 -12.59 -2.52
C PRO A 207 23.11 -13.31 -1.75
N VAL A 208 21.95 -13.52 -2.40
CA VAL A 208 20.80 -14.25 -1.86
C VAL A 208 20.30 -15.23 -2.93
N SER A 209 20.02 -16.46 -2.53
CA SER A 209 19.51 -17.49 -3.44
C SER A 209 18.05 -17.24 -3.81
N ASP A 210 17.72 -17.39 -5.09
CA ASP A 210 16.34 -17.43 -5.61
C ASP A 210 15.86 -18.86 -5.88
N ALA A 211 16.61 -19.89 -5.47
CA ALA A 211 16.17 -21.28 -5.55
C ALA A 211 14.93 -21.52 -4.66
N ALA A 212 14.19 -22.58 -4.96
CA ALA A 212 13.12 -23.06 -4.08
C ALA A 212 13.64 -23.24 -2.65
N LEU A 213 12.79 -22.94 -1.66
CA LEU A 213 13.14 -23.16 -0.26
C LEU A 213 13.28 -24.67 0.00
N GLN A 214 14.28 -25.03 0.78
CA GLN A 214 14.46 -26.42 1.22
C GLN A 214 13.66 -26.67 2.50
N ARG A 215 13.29 -27.92 2.72
CA ARG A 215 12.62 -28.31 3.94
C ARG A 215 13.48 -28.00 5.16
N GLY A 216 12.93 -27.29 6.14
CA GLY A 216 13.63 -26.87 7.35
C GLY A 216 14.53 -25.65 7.18
N GLU A 217 14.58 -25.01 5.98
CA GLU A 217 15.39 -23.81 5.76
C GLU A 217 14.86 -22.61 6.57
N ILE A 218 13.56 -22.53 6.77
CA ILE A 218 12.92 -21.43 7.50
C ILE A 218 12.34 -21.96 8.80
N TYR A 219 12.84 -21.44 9.91
CA TYR A 219 12.38 -21.84 11.24
C TYR A 219 10.89 -21.49 11.43
N GLY A 220 10.11 -22.45 11.93
CA GLY A 220 8.67 -22.32 12.14
C GLY A 220 7.82 -22.40 10.87
N ALA A 221 8.44 -22.82 9.73
CA ALA A 221 7.74 -23.03 8.46
C ALA A 221 8.44 -24.12 7.62
N GLU A 222 8.72 -25.26 8.22
CA GLU A 222 9.60 -26.31 7.71
C GLU A 222 9.15 -26.91 6.37
N THR A 223 7.85 -26.91 6.09
CA THR A 223 7.27 -27.45 4.86
C THR A 223 6.76 -26.35 3.89
N TRP A 224 6.83 -25.08 4.33
CA TRP A 224 6.33 -23.97 3.53
C TRP A 224 7.29 -23.61 2.40
N ASN A 225 6.80 -23.65 1.16
CA ASN A 225 7.61 -23.39 -0.03
C ASN A 225 6.84 -22.45 -0.98
N PRO A 226 6.88 -21.13 -0.74
CA PRO A 226 6.21 -20.17 -1.61
C PRO A 226 6.90 -20.12 -2.97
N LYS A 227 6.09 -20.18 -4.02
CA LYS A 227 6.56 -20.00 -5.39
C LYS A 227 6.75 -18.51 -5.71
N ASN A 228 7.66 -18.21 -6.62
CA ASN A 228 7.70 -16.89 -7.25
C ASN A 228 6.46 -16.70 -8.15
N SER A 229 6.05 -15.44 -8.38
CA SER A 229 4.82 -15.14 -9.13
C SER A 229 4.81 -15.63 -10.58
N ASP A 230 5.98 -15.85 -11.16
CA ASP A 230 6.18 -16.43 -12.49
C ASP A 230 6.36 -17.96 -12.48
N GLY A 231 6.32 -18.58 -11.28
CA GLY A 231 6.58 -20.01 -11.07
C GLY A 231 8.02 -20.43 -11.27
N GLN A 232 8.94 -19.52 -11.61
CA GLN A 232 10.33 -19.82 -11.90
C GLN A 232 11.23 -19.62 -10.67
N PHE A 233 12.31 -20.35 -10.61
CA PHE A 233 13.36 -20.21 -9.61
C PHE A 233 14.67 -19.85 -10.30
N GLY A 234 15.51 -19.08 -9.60
CA GLY A 234 16.83 -18.67 -10.09
C GLY A 234 17.98 -19.20 -9.22
N GLY A 235 19.19 -18.76 -9.54
CA GLY A 235 20.39 -19.00 -8.73
C GLY A 235 20.61 -17.88 -7.71
N MET A 236 21.89 -17.62 -7.45
CA MET A 236 22.32 -16.51 -6.59
C MET A 236 22.17 -15.17 -7.32
N HIS A 237 21.61 -14.19 -6.64
CA HIS A 237 21.48 -12.81 -7.10
C HIS A 237 21.74 -11.83 -5.97
N PRO A 238 22.13 -10.57 -6.24
CA PRO A 238 22.17 -9.53 -5.22
C PRO A 238 20.83 -9.35 -4.53
N ALA A 239 20.80 -9.07 -3.24
CA ALA A 239 19.56 -8.83 -2.49
C ALA A 239 18.64 -7.82 -3.18
N SER A 240 19.20 -6.73 -3.75
CA SER A 240 18.42 -5.72 -4.50
C SER A 240 17.60 -6.32 -5.65
N TYR A 241 18.10 -7.32 -6.35
CA TYR A 241 17.36 -8.01 -7.42
C TYR A 241 16.04 -8.61 -6.90
N GLY A 242 16.07 -9.22 -5.72
CA GLY A 242 14.88 -9.79 -5.09
C GLY A 242 13.76 -8.79 -4.88
N LEU A 243 14.09 -7.55 -4.49
CA LEU A 243 13.11 -6.48 -4.32
C LEU A 243 12.66 -5.91 -5.67
N ILE A 244 13.59 -5.68 -6.62
CA ILE A 244 13.31 -5.15 -7.96
C ILE A 244 12.36 -6.07 -8.74
N ARG A 245 12.62 -7.38 -8.70
CA ARG A 245 11.83 -8.41 -9.40
C ARG A 245 10.72 -9.01 -8.53
N SER A 246 10.61 -8.55 -7.28
CA SER A 246 9.60 -9.04 -6.33
C SER A 246 9.67 -10.55 -6.05
N ARG A 247 10.89 -11.14 -6.02
CA ARG A 247 11.10 -12.58 -5.81
C ARG A 247 10.66 -12.99 -4.40
N ASN A 248 9.81 -14.00 -4.30
CA ASN A 248 9.28 -14.47 -3.02
C ASN A 248 10.35 -15.22 -2.22
N THR A 249 11.02 -16.17 -2.82
CA THR A 249 12.06 -17.00 -2.19
C THR A 249 13.19 -16.15 -1.61
N MET A 250 13.67 -15.16 -2.37
CA MET A 250 14.67 -14.22 -1.89
C MET A 250 14.15 -13.36 -0.74
N SER A 251 12.91 -12.85 -0.83
CA SER A 251 12.34 -12.00 0.23
C SER A 251 12.14 -12.75 1.54
N VAL A 252 11.81 -14.04 1.48
CA VAL A 252 11.74 -14.91 2.67
C VAL A 252 13.11 -15.06 3.31
N ARG A 253 14.16 -15.33 2.52
CA ARG A 253 15.54 -15.44 3.03
C ARG A 253 16.05 -14.13 3.64
N VAL A 254 15.74 -13.00 3.00
CA VAL A 254 16.05 -11.66 3.51
C VAL A 254 15.32 -11.41 4.84
N GLY A 255 14.03 -11.75 4.91
CA GLY A 255 13.24 -11.63 6.14
C GLY A 255 13.73 -12.54 7.26
N ASN A 256 14.11 -13.77 6.93
CA ASN A 256 14.69 -14.71 7.90
C ASN A 256 16.03 -14.19 8.45
N TYR A 257 16.87 -13.60 7.60
CA TYR A 257 18.10 -12.91 8.03
C TYR A 257 17.80 -11.73 8.96
N ALA A 258 16.84 -10.87 8.62
CA ALA A 258 16.39 -9.76 9.46
C ALA A 258 15.90 -10.25 10.83
N GLY A 259 15.18 -11.36 10.83
CA GLY A 259 14.47 -11.89 11.98
C GLY A 259 13.11 -11.23 12.19
N MET A 260 12.13 -12.03 12.63
CA MET A 260 10.74 -11.61 12.74
C MET A 260 10.55 -10.38 13.65
N LYS A 261 11.22 -10.34 14.80
CA LYS A 261 11.10 -9.20 15.74
C LYS A 261 11.49 -7.87 15.11
N MET A 262 12.55 -7.86 14.28
CA MET A 262 13.00 -6.65 13.61
C MET A 262 12.01 -6.23 12.52
N VAL A 263 11.47 -7.18 11.75
CA VAL A 263 10.44 -6.90 10.74
C VAL A 263 9.17 -6.35 11.38
N GLN A 264 8.74 -6.92 12.52
CA GLN A 264 7.61 -6.42 13.30
C GLN A 264 7.87 -5.00 13.82
N PHE A 265 9.07 -4.74 14.33
CA PHE A 265 9.47 -3.42 14.83
C PHE A 265 9.43 -2.36 13.72
N VAL A 266 10.05 -2.64 12.57
CA VAL A 266 10.03 -1.74 11.40
C VAL A 266 8.60 -1.51 10.91
N GLY A 267 7.78 -2.57 10.82
CA GLY A 267 6.37 -2.45 10.42
C GLY A 267 5.57 -1.54 11.35
N LYS A 268 5.72 -1.72 12.67
CA LYS A 268 5.05 -0.88 13.68
C LYS A 268 5.47 0.59 13.54
N LEU A 269 6.77 0.86 13.44
CA LEU A 269 7.27 2.22 13.30
C LEU A 269 6.85 2.87 11.97
N ALA A 270 6.70 2.09 10.90
CA ALA A 270 6.19 2.58 9.62
C ALA A 270 4.70 2.97 9.65
N GLY A 271 3.97 2.61 10.72
CA GLY A 271 2.57 3.01 10.89
C GLY A 271 1.54 1.92 10.55
N PHE A 272 1.95 0.66 10.45
CA PHE A 272 1.00 -0.45 10.40
C PHE A 272 0.42 -0.66 11.81
N ASN A 273 -0.88 -0.39 11.97
CA ASN A 273 -1.54 -0.40 13.28
C ASN A 273 -1.70 -1.82 13.84
N LYS A 274 -2.04 -2.78 12.98
CA LYS A 274 -2.04 -4.19 13.36
C LYS A 274 -0.62 -4.70 13.46
N GLN A 275 -0.34 -5.43 14.54
CA GLN A 275 0.95 -6.10 14.67
C GLN A 275 1.15 -7.08 13.51
N VAL A 276 2.30 -6.98 12.84
CA VAL A 276 2.73 -7.94 11.82
C VAL A 276 2.75 -9.33 12.45
N PRO A 277 1.99 -10.32 11.92
CA PRO A 277 1.94 -11.65 12.52
C PRO A 277 3.32 -12.32 12.60
N PRO A 278 3.62 -13.06 13.68
CA PRO A 278 4.93 -13.68 13.87
C PRO A 278 5.11 -14.95 13.05
N THR A 279 4.73 -14.92 11.77
CA THR A 279 4.83 -16.05 10.85
C THR A 279 5.71 -15.70 9.65
N PRO A 280 6.49 -16.63 9.09
CA PRO A 280 7.33 -16.38 7.91
C PRO A 280 6.58 -15.85 6.70
N ALA A 281 5.28 -16.17 6.55
CA ALA A 281 4.42 -15.63 5.50
C ALA A 281 4.31 -14.10 5.55
N SER A 282 4.50 -13.49 6.71
CA SER A 282 4.54 -12.03 6.88
C SER A 282 5.69 -11.36 6.11
N TYR A 283 6.77 -12.07 5.82
CA TYR A 283 7.83 -11.56 4.94
C TYR A 283 7.36 -11.28 3.51
N LEU A 284 6.23 -11.87 3.13
CA LEU A 284 5.57 -11.66 1.84
C LEU A 284 4.34 -10.75 1.93
N GLY A 285 4.03 -10.23 3.13
CA GLY A 285 2.88 -9.37 3.37
C GLY A 285 1.55 -10.14 3.50
N SER A 286 1.59 -11.36 4.03
CA SER A 286 0.38 -12.16 4.29
C SER A 286 -0.38 -11.68 5.53
N PHE A 287 -0.62 -10.38 5.60
CA PHE A 287 -1.46 -9.72 6.60
C PHE A 287 -2.15 -8.51 5.98
N GLU A 288 -3.09 -7.94 6.70
CA GLU A 288 -3.97 -6.89 6.18
C GLU A 288 -3.58 -5.50 6.70
N ALA A 289 -3.72 -4.51 5.82
CA ALA A 289 -3.68 -3.10 6.16
C ALA A 289 -4.63 -2.30 5.26
N SER A 290 -4.97 -1.09 5.69
CA SER A 290 -5.76 -0.15 4.90
C SER A 290 -4.90 0.63 3.90
N PRO A 291 -5.48 1.15 2.82
CA PRO A 291 -4.78 2.08 1.92
C PRO A 291 -4.19 3.30 2.63
N TRP A 292 -4.82 3.76 3.69
CA TRP A 292 -4.32 4.83 4.55
C TRP A 292 -3.00 4.45 5.23
N GLU A 293 -2.97 3.29 5.91
CA GLU A 293 -1.75 2.78 6.56
C GLU A 293 -0.63 2.57 5.56
N VAL A 294 -0.94 2.04 4.38
CA VAL A 294 0.05 1.82 3.31
C VAL A 294 0.61 3.15 2.79
N ALA A 295 -0.22 4.17 2.55
CA ALA A 295 0.25 5.48 2.11
C ALA A 295 1.15 6.14 3.16
N THR A 296 0.75 6.05 4.44
CA THR A 296 1.54 6.52 5.58
C THR A 296 2.88 5.81 5.66
N ALA A 297 2.88 4.48 5.57
CA ALA A 297 4.11 3.71 5.64
C ALA A 297 5.08 4.03 4.49
N TYR A 298 4.57 4.28 3.30
CA TYR A 298 5.42 4.63 2.16
C TYR A 298 5.99 6.04 2.20
N SER A 299 5.40 6.96 2.96
CA SER A 299 5.91 8.33 3.13
C SER A 299 7.26 8.40 3.85
N ILE A 300 7.66 7.33 4.55
CA ILE A 300 8.96 7.26 5.22
C ILE A 300 10.15 7.26 4.23
N PHE A 301 9.97 6.67 3.06
CA PHE A 301 11.07 6.50 2.11
C PHE A 301 11.56 7.81 1.48
N PRO A 302 10.68 8.74 1.03
CA PRO A 302 11.12 10.06 0.58
C PRO A 302 11.58 10.96 1.73
N ASN A 303 11.24 10.64 2.99
CA ASN A 303 11.55 11.41 4.20
C ASN A 303 12.72 10.81 5.01
N GLU A 304 13.62 10.06 4.37
CA GLU A 304 14.83 9.53 5.01
C GLU A 304 14.56 8.67 6.27
N ALA A 305 13.55 7.81 6.22
CA ALA A 305 13.05 7.01 7.34
C ALA A 305 12.40 7.81 8.47
N LEU A 306 12.06 9.06 8.24
CA LEU A 306 11.29 9.86 9.17
C LEU A 306 9.80 9.56 9.01
N ALA A 307 9.20 8.93 9.99
CA ALA A 307 7.75 8.72 10.01
C ALA A 307 7.04 10.04 10.32
N THR A 308 6.09 10.40 9.48
CA THR A 308 5.23 11.57 9.68
C THR A 308 3.79 11.08 9.74
N ALA A 309 3.09 11.34 10.84
CA ALA A 309 1.68 11.01 10.93
C ALA A 309 0.88 11.83 9.91
N PRO A 310 -0.03 11.21 9.15
CA PRO A 310 -0.92 11.95 8.26
C PRO A 310 -1.79 12.93 9.03
N ILE A 311 -1.94 14.14 8.50
CA ILE A 311 -2.74 15.20 9.12
C ILE A 311 -3.78 15.75 8.15
N TRP A 312 -4.98 16.04 8.67
CA TRP A 312 -6.03 16.75 7.94
C TRP A 312 -5.96 18.26 8.14
N PHE A 313 -5.49 18.69 9.32
CA PHE A 313 -5.56 20.07 9.77
C PHE A 313 -4.15 20.63 9.92
N PRO A 314 -3.74 21.59 9.09
CA PRO A 314 -2.38 22.15 9.12
C PRO A 314 -2.11 22.95 10.38
N LYS A 315 -3.17 23.50 11.00
CA LYS A 315 -3.15 24.19 12.30
C LYS A 315 -4.51 23.98 12.96
N PHE A 316 -4.55 23.22 14.02
CA PHE A 316 -5.67 23.22 14.93
C PHE A 316 -5.35 24.29 16.00
N GLY A 317 -5.67 25.54 15.69
CA GLY A 317 -5.46 26.66 16.58
C GLY A 317 -6.81 27.20 17.05
N ILE A 318 -7.31 26.63 18.12
CA ILE A 318 -8.06 27.43 19.07
C ILE A 318 -7.01 28.24 19.82
N VAL A 319 -7.29 29.45 20.20
CA VAL A 319 -6.40 30.46 20.82
C VAL A 319 -5.68 29.98 22.11
N THR A 320 -5.69 28.72 22.43
CA THR A 320 -4.90 28.07 23.46
C THR A 320 -3.89 27.15 22.83
N ALA A 321 -2.63 27.47 23.03
CA ALA A 321 -1.40 26.95 22.42
C ALA A 321 -1.17 25.43 22.56
N HIS A 322 -2.00 24.59 21.94
CA HIS A 322 -1.68 23.19 21.71
C HIS A 322 -1.49 22.96 20.22
N THR A 323 -0.28 23.25 19.77
CA THR A 323 0.20 22.85 18.46
C THR A 323 0.23 21.32 18.44
N LEU A 324 -0.61 20.69 17.59
CA LEU A 324 -0.44 19.30 17.24
C LEU A 324 0.92 19.17 16.57
N HIS A 325 1.93 18.83 17.37
CA HIS A 325 3.24 18.51 16.85
C HIS A 325 3.12 17.22 16.02
N THR A 326 3.36 17.33 14.74
CA THR A 326 3.67 16.15 13.93
C THR A 326 4.82 15.42 14.63
N ARG A 327 4.49 14.26 15.23
CA ARG A 327 5.54 13.45 15.87
C ARG A 327 6.35 12.83 14.75
N HIS A 328 7.57 13.32 14.59
CA HIS A 328 8.57 12.73 13.72
C HIS A 328 9.40 11.74 14.52
N PHE A 329 9.47 10.49 14.09
CA PHE A 329 10.41 9.52 14.66
C PHE A 329 11.16 8.79 13.57
N HIS A 330 12.44 8.58 13.79
CA HIS A 330 13.24 7.76 12.90
C HIS A 330 12.88 6.29 13.08
N ILE A 331 12.60 5.61 11.96
CA ILE A 331 12.25 4.18 11.92
C ILE A 331 13.51 3.31 11.97
N SER A 332 14.66 3.86 11.59
CA SER A 332 15.94 3.18 11.56
C SER A 332 16.95 3.95 12.37
N SER A 333 17.81 3.25 13.09
CA SER A 333 19.00 3.83 13.73
C SER A 333 19.94 4.48 12.70
N HIS A 334 19.79 4.12 11.43
CA HIS A 334 20.58 4.60 10.30
C HIS A 334 19.64 5.12 9.18
N PRO A 335 19.25 6.40 9.17
CA PRO A 335 18.40 7.02 8.15
C PRO A 335 18.85 6.72 6.71
N GLN A 336 20.15 6.52 6.56
CA GLN A 336 20.82 6.21 5.31
C GLN A 336 20.37 4.88 4.66
N LEU A 337 19.87 3.93 5.44
CA LEU A 337 19.39 2.63 4.93
C LEU A 337 18.04 2.76 4.21
N SER A 338 17.20 3.70 4.63
CA SER A 338 15.99 4.07 3.92
C SER A 338 16.30 4.58 2.50
N LEU A 339 17.36 5.37 2.36
CA LEU A 339 17.86 5.83 1.06
C LEU A 339 18.34 4.66 0.19
N GLY A 340 18.93 3.63 0.80
CA GLY A 340 19.28 2.39 0.12
C GLY A 340 18.07 1.67 -0.45
N VAL A 341 17.02 1.50 0.34
CA VAL A 341 15.73 0.91 -0.11
C VAL A 341 15.07 1.79 -1.15
N SER A 342 15.00 3.10 -0.94
CA SER A 342 14.45 4.07 -1.90
C SER A 342 15.14 3.98 -3.26
N SER A 343 16.48 3.82 -3.25
CA SER A 343 17.28 3.59 -4.44
C SER A 343 16.86 2.33 -5.22
N ILE A 344 16.57 1.24 -4.52
CA ILE A 344 16.10 0.01 -5.14
C ILE A 344 14.66 0.18 -5.65
N LEU A 345 13.78 0.86 -4.91
CA LEU A 345 12.40 1.13 -5.31
C LEU A 345 12.31 2.01 -6.57
N GLN A 346 13.28 2.88 -6.82
CA GLN A 346 13.39 3.58 -8.11
C GLN A 346 13.70 2.61 -9.25
N GLN A 347 14.54 1.60 -9.03
CA GLN A 347 14.81 0.59 -10.05
C GLN A 347 13.56 -0.28 -10.33
N VAL A 348 12.67 -0.47 -9.36
CA VAL A 348 11.37 -1.14 -9.58
C VAL A 348 10.55 -0.39 -10.64
N THR A 349 10.55 0.94 -10.63
CA THR A 349 9.82 1.78 -11.60
C THR A 349 10.58 1.97 -12.92
N GLN A 350 11.89 1.78 -12.93
CA GLN A 350 12.73 1.94 -14.12
C GLN A 350 12.82 0.66 -14.97
N SER A 351 13.05 -0.49 -14.34
CA SER A 351 13.35 -1.77 -15.00
C SER A 351 12.69 -2.97 -14.32
N GLY A 352 12.02 -2.79 -13.18
CA GLY A 352 11.37 -3.83 -12.39
C GLY A 352 9.89 -4.02 -12.73
N THR A 353 9.13 -4.48 -11.73
CA THR A 353 7.71 -4.85 -11.88
C THR A 353 6.78 -3.68 -12.22
N ALA A 354 7.22 -2.42 -12.04
CA ALA A 354 6.49 -1.21 -12.38
C ALA A 354 7.09 -0.43 -13.57
N ALA A 355 7.94 -1.04 -14.37
CA ALA A 355 8.61 -0.37 -15.51
C ALA A 355 7.63 0.18 -16.57
N SER A 356 6.39 -0.31 -16.59
CA SER A 356 5.34 0.21 -17.48
C SER A 356 4.90 1.64 -17.18
N ILE A 357 5.31 2.23 -16.05
CA ILE A 357 4.91 3.58 -15.63
C ILE A 357 5.23 4.66 -16.69
N LYS A 358 6.36 4.50 -17.40
CA LYS A 358 6.74 5.41 -18.49
C LYS A 358 5.74 5.37 -19.66
N ARG A 359 5.26 4.16 -20.00
CA ARG A 359 4.24 3.98 -21.05
C ARG A 359 2.87 4.54 -20.65
N LEU A 360 2.63 4.71 -19.34
CA LEU A 360 1.45 5.37 -18.79
C LEU A 360 1.57 6.90 -18.80
N GLY A 361 2.67 7.46 -19.34
CA GLY A 361 2.89 8.88 -19.52
C GLY A 361 3.44 9.61 -18.28
N PHE A 362 3.94 8.88 -17.27
CA PHE A 362 4.64 9.49 -16.14
C PHE A 362 6.14 9.22 -16.23
N ASN A 363 6.91 10.23 -16.68
CA ASN A 363 8.34 10.15 -16.97
C ASN A 363 9.21 10.88 -15.93
N LYS A 364 8.64 11.22 -14.77
CA LYS A 364 9.35 11.91 -13.70
C LYS A 364 9.99 10.94 -12.70
N PRO A 365 10.98 11.41 -11.93
CA PRO A 365 11.57 10.58 -10.86
C PRO A 365 10.51 10.10 -9.88
N CYS A 366 10.45 8.79 -9.70
CA CYS A 366 9.52 8.15 -8.77
C CYS A 366 10.07 6.80 -8.30
N ALA A 367 9.53 6.33 -7.20
CA ALA A 367 9.83 5.03 -6.64
C ALA A 367 8.56 4.36 -6.14
N GLY A 368 8.54 3.05 -6.05
CA GLY A 368 7.35 2.35 -5.55
C GLY A 368 7.42 0.85 -5.74
N LYS A 369 6.38 0.19 -5.31
CA LYS A 369 6.26 -1.26 -5.32
C LYS A 369 4.87 -1.71 -5.75
N THR A 370 4.80 -2.72 -6.60
CA THR A 370 3.58 -3.44 -6.92
C THR A 370 3.27 -4.48 -5.85
N GLY A 371 2.01 -4.66 -5.54
CA GLY A 371 1.48 -5.76 -4.74
C GLY A 371 0.40 -6.50 -5.51
N THR A 372 0.38 -7.81 -5.33
CA THR A 372 -0.66 -8.68 -5.85
C THR A 372 -0.78 -9.83 -4.88
N THR A 373 -1.98 -10.12 -4.46
CA THR A 373 -2.26 -11.27 -3.59
C THR A 373 -2.56 -12.51 -4.41
N ASP A 374 -2.57 -13.65 -3.74
CA ASP A 374 -2.89 -14.92 -4.36
C ASP A 374 -4.23 -14.86 -5.08
N GLU A 375 -4.31 -15.55 -6.23
CA GLU A 375 -5.49 -15.60 -7.09
C GLU A 375 -5.94 -14.22 -7.63
N PHE A 376 -5.09 -13.18 -7.59
CA PHE A 376 -5.41 -11.82 -8.06
C PHE A 376 -6.63 -11.19 -7.37
N LYS A 377 -6.80 -11.41 -6.06
CA LYS A 377 -7.91 -10.84 -5.30
C LYS A 377 -7.72 -9.36 -4.99
N ASP A 378 -6.48 -8.98 -4.67
CA ASP A 378 -6.08 -7.61 -4.35
C ASP A 378 -4.93 -7.16 -5.22
N ALA A 379 -5.08 -6.01 -5.84
CA ALA A 379 -4.05 -5.37 -6.65
C ALA A 379 -3.64 -4.04 -6.01
N TRP A 380 -2.33 -3.88 -5.75
CA TRP A 380 -1.79 -2.72 -5.10
C TRP A 380 -0.70 -2.05 -5.92
N PHE A 381 -0.62 -0.74 -5.80
CA PHE A 381 0.59 0.01 -6.06
C PHE A 381 0.77 1.06 -4.97
N ALA A 382 1.90 1.04 -4.31
CA ALA A 382 2.31 2.09 -3.38
C ALA A 382 3.63 2.68 -3.84
N GLY A 383 3.70 3.99 -3.91
CA GLY A 383 4.86 4.68 -4.42
C GLY A 383 4.84 6.17 -4.11
N TYR A 384 5.93 6.83 -4.47
CA TYR A 384 6.14 8.23 -4.14
C TYR A 384 7.00 8.95 -5.18
N THR A 385 6.86 10.26 -5.19
CA THR A 385 7.76 11.25 -5.79
C THR A 385 8.52 11.98 -4.69
N SER A 386 9.30 12.99 -5.01
CA SER A 386 9.91 13.86 -3.99
C SER A 386 8.87 14.65 -3.16
N GLN A 387 7.69 14.89 -3.71
CA GLN A 387 6.65 15.70 -3.08
C GLN A 387 5.53 14.89 -2.45
N LEU A 388 5.13 13.78 -3.08
CA LEU A 388 3.92 13.06 -2.75
C LEU A 388 4.17 11.57 -2.56
N SER A 389 3.49 10.98 -1.58
CA SER A 389 3.31 9.53 -1.42
C SER A 389 1.87 9.16 -1.71
N CYS A 390 1.66 8.03 -2.39
CA CYS A 390 0.32 7.56 -2.70
C CYS A 390 0.26 6.03 -2.69
N ALA A 391 -0.81 5.53 -2.09
CA ALA A 391 -1.19 4.11 -2.18
C ALA A 391 -2.51 3.97 -2.92
N VAL A 392 -2.56 2.99 -3.81
CA VAL A 392 -3.76 2.62 -4.57
C VAL A 392 -4.03 1.13 -4.37
N TRP A 393 -5.27 0.82 -4.02
CA TRP A 393 -5.81 -0.53 -3.96
C TRP A 393 -6.95 -0.70 -4.96
N VAL A 394 -7.04 -1.88 -5.58
CA VAL A 394 -8.14 -2.30 -6.45
C VAL A 394 -8.51 -3.73 -6.13
N GLY A 395 -9.82 -3.99 -5.96
CA GLY A 395 -10.34 -5.32 -5.64
C GLY A 395 -11.86 -5.31 -5.48
N PHE A 396 -12.38 -6.33 -4.81
CA PHE A 396 -13.80 -6.41 -4.44
C PHE A 396 -13.93 -6.38 -2.92
N ASP A 397 -15.04 -5.87 -2.39
CA ASP A 397 -15.31 -5.85 -0.95
C ASP A 397 -15.28 -7.26 -0.37
N GLN A 398 -15.94 -8.20 -1.03
CA GLN A 398 -15.75 -9.62 -0.76
C GLN A 398 -14.59 -10.14 -1.62
N PRO A 399 -13.50 -10.66 -1.01
CA PRO A 399 -12.31 -11.08 -1.73
C PRO A 399 -12.59 -12.15 -2.79
N LYS A 400 -12.45 -11.80 -4.05
CA LYS A 400 -12.55 -12.70 -5.20
C LYS A 400 -11.58 -12.27 -6.29
N ARG A 401 -11.24 -13.19 -7.19
CA ARG A 401 -10.34 -12.89 -8.32
C ARG A 401 -10.85 -11.69 -9.11
N THR A 402 -9.98 -10.73 -9.40
CA THR A 402 -10.33 -9.55 -10.22
C THR A 402 -10.43 -9.89 -11.71
N ILE A 403 -9.29 -10.16 -12.33
CA ILE A 403 -9.14 -10.68 -13.71
C ILE A 403 -7.97 -11.66 -13.75
N SER A 404 -7.83 -12.42 -14.82
CA SER A 404 -6.78 -13.45 -14.97
C SER A 404 -5.35 -12.94 -14.84
N SER A 405 -5.12 -11.65 -15.12
CA SER A 405 -3.81 -10.97 -15.00
C SER A 405 -3.93 -9.72 -14.17
N GLY A 406 -4.70 -9.77 -13.07
CA GLY A 406 -5.00 -8.67 -12.17
C GLY A 406 -3.82 -8.22 -11.31
N TYR A 407 -2.63 -8.11 -11.90
CA TYR A 407 -1.45 -7.60 -11.22
C TYR A 407 -1.62 -6.13 -10.80
N GLY A 408 -0.95 -5.75 -9.72
CA GLY A 408 -0.89 -4.34 -9.30
C GLY A 408 -0.37 -3.40 -10.38
N SER A 409 0.53 -3.88 -11.25
CA SER A 409 1.01 -3.13 -12.42
C SER A 409 -0.05 -2.92 -13.50
N VAL A 410 -1.10 -3.76 -13.52
CA VAL A 410 -2.21 -3.67 -14.48
C VAL A 410 -3.35 -2.85 -13.90
N LEU A 411 -3.74 -3.08 -12.65
CA LEU A 411 -4.95 -2.49 -12.07
C LEU A 411 -4.67 -1.18 -11.31
N ALA A 412 -3.70 -1.17 -10.40
CA ALA A 412 -3.45 -0.05 -9.49
C ALA A 412 -2.44 0.98 -10.01
N LEU A 413 -1.36 0.54 -10.66
CA LEU A 413 -0.30 1.42 -11.19
C LEU A 413 -0.82 2.48 -12.16
N PRO A 414 -1.76 2.21 -13.10
CA PRO A 414 -2.29 3.24 -13.99
C PRO A 414 -3.04 4.36 -13.26
N VAL A 415 -3.76 4.03 -12.18
CA VAL A 415 -4.43 5.03 -11.32
C VAL A 415 -3.39 5.93 -10.67
N TRP A 416 -2.38 5.33 -10.03
CA TRP A 416 -1.29 6.05 -9.40
C TRP A 416 -0.55 6.96 -10.38
N ALA A 417 -0.21 6.45 -11.56
CA ALA A 417 0.51 7.21 -12.58
C ALA A 417 -0.28 8.43 -13.07
N ASN A 418 -1.60 8.30 -13.24
CA ASN A 418 -2.47 9.42 -13.62
C ASN A 418 -2.55 10.46 -12.51
N ILE A 419 -2.74 10.04 -11.25
CA ILE A 419 -2.75 10.95 -10.09
C ILE A 419 -1.44 11.75 -10.04
N MET A 420 -0.29 11.07 -10.08
CA MET A 420 1.02 11.74 -9.97
C MET A 420 1.32 12.67 -11.14
N LYS A 421 0.94 12.26 -12.37
CA LYS A 421 1.09 13.10 -13.55
C LYS A 421 0.32 14.41 -13.41
N ARG A 422 -0.94 14.33 -13.02
CA ARG A 422 -1.79 15.50 -12.85
C ARG A 422 -1.37 16.36 -11.66
N ALA A 423 -0.95 15.74 -10.56
CA ALA A 423 -0.41 16.48 -9.42
C ALA A 423 0.88 17.26 -9.79
N ASP A 424 1.76 16.65 -10.59
CA ASP A 424 2.95 17.36 -11.12
C ASP A 424 2.56 18.58 -11.97
N GLU A 425 1.55 18.45 -12.82
CA GLU A 425 1.00 19.56 -13.61
C GLU A 425 0.42 20.68 -12.73
N MET A 426 -0.13 20.35 -11.56
CA MET A 426 -0.75 21.27 -10.59
C MET A 426 0.25 21.98 -9.65
N GLY A 427 1.55 21.67 -9.76
CA GLY A 427 2.59 22.31 -8.96
C GLY A 427 3.31 21.39 -7.98
N TYR A 428 2.85 20.15 -7.77
CA TYR A 428 3.57 19.16 -6.96
C TYR A 428 4.70 18.52 -7.77
N LYS A 429 5.68 19.33 -8.12
CA LYS A 429 6.76 18.95 -9.05
C LYS A 429 7.60 17.81 -8.53
N ALA A 430 7.58 16.70 -9.24
CA ALA A 430 8.41 15.54 -8.97
C ALA A 430 9.87 15.84 -9.32
N GLY A 431 10.62 16.34 -8.35
CA GLY A 431 12.06 16.56 -8.42
C GLY A 431 12.86 15.27 -8.21
N THR A 432 14.18 15.42 -8.16
CA THR A 432 15.08 14.31 -7.84
C THR A 432 14.75 13.74 -6.47
N LEU A 433 14.55 12.44 -6.40
CA LEU A 433 14.48 11.76 -5.12
C LEU A 433 15.86 11.81 -4.47
N HIS A 434 15.92 12.17 -3.19
CA HIS A 434 17.17 12.15 -2.45
C HIS A 434 17.76 10.75 -2.54
N ASN A 435 18.79 10.63 -3.35
CA ASN A 435 19.57 9.44 -3.52
C ASN A 435 21.00 9.82 -3.18
N ARG A 436 21.63 9.01 -2.37
CA ARG A 436 23.07 9.01 -2.36
C ARG A 436 23.57 8.78 -3.77
N ASN A 437 24.70 9.37 -4.09
CA ASN A 437 25.36 9.13 -5.37
C ASN A 437 25.35 7.65 -5.68
N LYS A 438 24.57 7.27 -6.68
CA LYS A 438 24.57 5.90 -7.19
C LYS A 438 25.66 5.75 -8.20
N ILE A 439 26.39 4.69 -8.05
CA ILE A 439 27.35 4.28 -9.07
C ILE A 439 26.92 2.96 -9.70
N LYS A 440 27.25 2.84 -10.95
CA LYS A 440 27.06 1.61 -11.72
C LYS A 440 28.28 0.75 -11.49
N VAL A 441 28.08 -0.44 -10.95
CA VAL A 441 29.18 -1.33 -10.54
C VAL A 441 28.91 -2.70 -11.12
N ASN A 442 29.97 -3.31 -11.64
CA ASN A 442 29.94 -4.70 -12.08
C ASN A 442 30.34 -5.61 -10.92
N ILE A 443 29.40 -6.38 -10.39
CA ILE A 443 29.62 -7.28 -9.26
C ILE A 443 29.51 -8.74 -9.65
N CYS A 444 30.21 -9.59 -8.91
CA CYS A 444 30.01 -11.03 -8.97
C CYS A 444 28.73 -11.40 -8.20
N ARG A 445 27.75 -12.02 -8.84
CA ARG A 445 26.48 -12.41 -8.21
C ARG A 445 26.63 -13.47 -7.12
N LEU A 446 27.76 -14.21 -7.09
CA LEU A 446 28.03 -15.25 -6.09
C LEU A 446 28.73 -14.71 -4.84
N SER A 447 29.65 -13.74 -4.99
CA SER A 447 30.39 -13.15 -3.86
C SER A 447 29.87 -11.77 -3.44
N GLY A 448 29.11 -11.07 -4.29
CA GLY A 448 28.70 -9.68 -4.07
C GLY A 448 29.83 -8.65 -4.19
N LYS A 449 31.05 -9.08 -4.46
CA LYS A 449 32.23 -8.23 -4.60
C LYS A 449 32.44 -7.78 -6.05
N TYR A 450 33.42 -6.90 -6.27
CA TYR A 450 33.75 -6.38 -7.61
C TYR A 450 34.07 -7.53 -8.56
N ALA A 451 33.43 -7.55 -9.73
CA ALA A 451 33.59 -8.67 -10.68
C ALA A 451 34.96 -8.62 -11.35
N THR A 452 35.58 -9.78 -11.52
CA THR A 452 36.80 -9.99 -12.28
C THR A 452 36.50 -10.48 -13.71
N SER A 453 37.51 -10.56 -14.55
CA SER A 453 37.37 -11.22 -15.85
C SER A 453 36.97 -12.70 -15.73
N GLY A 454 37.36 -13.40 -14.66
CA GLY A 454 36.92 -14.75 -14.34
C GLY A 454 35.41 -14.81 -14.10
N CYS A 455 34.82 -13.85 -13.38
CA CYS A 455 33.38 -13.77 -13.18
C CYS A 455 32.62 -13.59 -14.51
N ALA A 456 33.14 -12.77 -15.41
CA ALA A 456 32.52 -12.54 -16.72
C ALA A 456 32.57 -13.81 -17.59
N ALA A 457 33.72 -14.50 -17.61
CA ALA A 457 33.91 -15.73 -18.37
C ALA A 457 32.97 -16.87 -17.93
N GLU A 458 32.59 -16.89 -16.65
CA GLU A 458 31.69 -17.89 -16.06
C GLU A 458 30.24 -17.42 -15.97
N GLY A 459 29.91 -16.26 -16.54
CA GLY A 459 28.55 -15.72 -16.52
C GLY A 459 28.05 -15.27 -15.15
N HIS A 460 28.96 -14.98 -14.23
CA HIS A 460 28.65 -14.54 -12.88
C HIS A 460 28.77 -13.03 -12.66
N ALA A 461 29.22 -12.27 -13.67
CA ALA A 461 29.28 -10.83 -13.62
C ALA A 461 27.89 -10.24 -13.87
N GLN A 462 27.49 -9.28 -13.03
CA GLN A 462 26.23 -8.58 -13.14
C GLN A 462 26.41 -7.10 -12.88
N GLU A 463 25.94 -6.27 -13.79
CA GLU A 463 25.93 -4.82 -13.64
C GLU A 463 24.73 -4.39 -12.79
N VAL A 464 25.00 -3.61 -11.73
CA VAL A 464 23.99 -3.13 -10.77
C VAL A 464 24.24 -1.69 -10.40
N TRP A 465 23.17 -0.98 -10.08
CA TRP A 465 23.25 0.35 -9.49
C TRP A 465 23.23 0.23 -7.96
N LEU A 466 24.30 0.68 -7.30
CA LEU A 466 24.42 0.67 -5.84
C LEU A 466 24.70 2.08 -5.31
N PRO A 467 24.29 2.39 -4.05
CA PRO A 467 24.78 3.58 -3.37
C PRO A 467 26.31 3.53 -3.29
N ALA A 468 26.98 4.63 -3.58
CA ALA A 468 28.45 4.67 -3.68
C ALA A 468 29.16 4.23 -2.40
N ASP A 469 28.55 4.49 -1.25
CA ASP A 469 29.07 4.13 0.08
C ASP A 469 28.89 2.65 0.46
N THR A 470 27.97 1.94 -0.22
CA THR A 470 27.73 0.50 0.01
C THR A 470 28.27 -0.37 -1.13
N ALA A 471 28.66 0.24 -2.25
CA ALA A 471 29.21 -0.47 -3.38
C ALA A 471 30.59 -1.06 -3.07
N PRO A 472 30.90 -2.28 -3.56
CA PRO A 472 32.25 -2.82 -3.44
C PRO A 472 33.23 -1.91 -4.19
N GLN A 473 34.39 -1.70 -3.58
CA GLN A 473 35.43 -0.88 -4.18
C GLN A 473 36.20 -1.68 -5.24
N PRO A 474 36.86 -1.03 -6.22
CA PRO A 474 37.59 -1.72 -7.27
C PRO A 474 38.68 -2.69 -6.77
N HIS A 475 39.21 -2.46 -5.56
CA HIS A 475 40.20 -3.34 -4.91
C HIS A 475 39.57 -4.52 -4.17
N ASP A 476 38.23 -4.50 -3.92
CA ASP A 476 37.49 -5.57 -3.25
C ASP A 476 37.04 -6.62 -4.27
N LEU A 477 37.99 -7.22 -4.95
CA LEU A 477 37.78 -8.17 -6.04
C LEU A 477 37.11 -9.47 -5.58
N CYS A 478 36.41 -10.12 -6.48
CA CYS A 478 35.81 -11.44 -6.24
C CYS A 478 36.88 -12.49 -5.94
N PRO A 479 36.87 -13.13 -4.75
CA PRO A 479 37.84 -14.19 -4.43
C PRO A 479 37.50 -15.55 -5.06
N LEU A 480 36.25 -15.73 -5.51
CA LEU A 480 35.77 -17.01 -6.05
C LEU A 480 36.18 -17.23 -7.51
N HIS A 481 36.38 -16.16 -8.26
CA HIS A 481 36.71 -16.19 -9.68
C HIS A 481 37.88 -15.22 -9.91
N PRO A 482 39.14 -15.69 -9.78
CA PRO A 482 40.30 -14.83 -9.98
C PRO A 482 40.35 -14.28 -11.42
N ALA A 483 41.01 -13.15 -11.59
CA ALA A 483 41.17 -12.56 -12.91
C ALA A 483 41.93 -13.55 -13.80
N ARG A 484 41.33 -13.92 -14.95
CA ARG A 484 42.06 -14.71 -15.97
C ARG A 484 42.98 -13.77 -16.71
N ALA A 485 44.21 -14.15 -16.87
CA ALA A 485 45.17 -13.46 -17.73
C ALA A 485 44.60 -13.46 -19.16
N ILE A 486 44.42 -12.26 -19.72
CA ILE A 486 44.02 -12.11 -21.12
C ILE A 486 45.29 -12.37 -21.92
N ALA A 487 45.31 -13.46 -22.67
CA ALA A 487 46.39 -13.70 -23.62
C ALA A 487 46.35 -12.60 -24.69
N ILE A 488 47.40 -11.82 -24.77
CA ILE A 488 47.57 -10.79 -25.78
C ILE A 488 48.28 -11.44 -26.97
N ASP A 489 47.80 -11.22 -28.15
CA ASP A 489 48.50 -11.61 -29.37
C ASP A 489 49.83 -10.85 -29.46
N PRO A 490 50.97 -11.53 -29.39
CA PRO A 490 52.28 -10.86 -29.37
C PRO A 490 52.58 -10.10 -30.66
N LYS A 491 51.83 -10.32 -31.76
CA LYS A 491 52.02 -9.65 -33.07
C LYS A 491 51.14 -8.41 -33.21
N THR A 492 49.96 -8.40 -32.64
CA THR A 492 48.98 -7.32 -32.83
C THR A 492 48.76 -6.47 -31.58
N GLY A 493 49.20 -6.93 -30.39
CA GLY A 493 48.96 -6.26 -29.10
C GLY A 493 47.47 -6.28 -28.69
N GLN A 494 46.60 -6.98 -29.41
CA GLN A 494 45.18 -7.06 -29.11
C GLN A 494 44.83 -8.28 -28.25
N PRO A 495 43.77 -8.18 -27.42
CA PRO A 495 43.30 -9.33 -26.66
C PRO A 495 42.88 -10.48 -27.61
N LEU A 496 43.46 -11.66 -27.47
CA LEU A 496 42.98 -12.85 -28.11
C LEU A 496 41.58 -13.19 -27.60
N ALA A 497 40.61 -13.34 -28.50
CA ALA A 497 39.28 -13.80 -28.14
C ALA A 497 39.37 -15.14 -27.40
N PRO A 498 38.65 -15.36 -26.30
CA PRO A 498 38.67 -16.63 -25.61
C PRO A 498 38.23 -17.73 -26.58
N LYS A 499 39.11 -18.71 -26.83
CA LYS A 499 38.73 -19.92 -27.55
C LYS A 499 37.56 -20.54 -26.83
N ALA A 500 36.43 -20.68 -27.51
CA ALA A 500 35.30 -21.44 -27.00
C ALA A 500 35.80 -22.89 -26.76
N ASN A 501 36.10 -23.22 -25.53
CA ASN A 501 36.28 -24.59 -25.14
C ASN A 501 34.92 -25.26 -25.26
N ILE A 502 34.74 -26.02 -26.27
CA ILE A 502 33.69 -27.05 -26.35
C ILE A 502 34.02 -28.02 -25.21
N VAL A 503 33.40 -27.81 -24.08
CA VAL A 503 33.42 -28.78 -22.99
C VAL A 503 32.51 -29.90 -23.43
N THR A 504 33.14 -30.95 -23.99
CA THR A 504 32.49 -32.26 -24.11
C THR A 504 32.03 -32.65 -22.71
N SER A 505 30.75 -32.94 -22.61
CA SER A 505 30.03 -33.32 -21.41
C SER A 505 30.65 -34.55 -20.75
N GLY A 506 31.54 -34.31 -19.81
CA GLY A 506 31.97 -35.28 -18.82
C GLY A 506 31.44 -34.75 -17.46
N ALA A 507 30.21 -35.14 -17.11
CA ALA A 507 29.70 -34.88 -15.80
C ALA A 507 30.62 -35.53 -14.75
N PRO A 508 31.15 -34.82 -13.76
CA PRO A 508 31.81 -35.47 -12.65
C PRO A 508 30.75 -36.31 -11.93
N ARG A 509 31.01 -37.63 -11.84
CA ARG A 509 30.21 -38.55 -11.04
C ARG A 509 30.14 -37.98 -9.61
N ALA A 510 28.92 -37.68 -9.17
CA ALA A 510 28.66 -37.33 -7.80
C ALA A 510 29.13 -38.49 -6.90
N VAL A 511 30.03 -38.19 -5.98
CA VAL A 511 30.39 -39.12 -4.91
C VAL A 511 29.14 -39.22 -4.01
N PRO A 512 28.55 -40.38 -3.82
CA PRO A 512 27.39 -40.52 -2.97
C PRO A 512 27.77 -40.18 -1.52
N PRO A 513 26.92 -39.49 -0.78
CA PRO A 513 27.17 -39.22 0.63
C PRO A 513 27.26 -40.51 1.43
N PRO A 514 28.07 -40.59 2.49
CA PRO A 514 28.21 -41.79 3.31
C PRO A 514 26.83 -42.17 3.88
N ARG A 515 26.47 -43.44 3.76
CA ARG A 515 25.23 -44.01 4.31
C ARG A 515 25.15 -43.73 5.79
N ALA A 516 24.13 -43.00 6.21
CA ALA A 516 23.77 -42.82 7.62
C ALA A 516 23.46 -44.20 8.22
N LYS A 517 24.04 -44.45 9.40
CA LYS A 517 23.71 -45.66 10.20
C LYS A 517 22.24 -45.59 10.58
N PRO A 518 21.52 -46.72 10.52
CA PRO A 518 20.12 -46.79 10.92
C PRO A 518 19.97 -46.42 12.43
N ALA A 519 18.98 -45.56 12.70
CA ALA A 519 18.64 -45.19 14.06
C ALA A 519 18.09 -46.42 14.83
N PRO A 520 18.35 -46.52 16.12
CA PRO A 520 17.80 -47.59 16.94
C PRO A 520 16.27 -47.49 17.04
N PRO A 521 15.55 -48.62 17.19
CA PRO A 521 14.10 -48.64 17.23
C PRO A 521 13.58 -47.87 18.47
N PRO A 522 12.41 -47.22 18.37
CA PRO A 522 11.83 -46.50 19.49
C PRO A 522 11.48 -47.42 20.65
N ARG A 523 11.86 -47.01 21.87
CA ARG A 523 11.47 -47.70 23.11
C ARG A 523 9.94 -47.69 23.23
N ALA A 524 9.37 -48.86 23.54
CA ALA A 524 7.94 -49.04 23.81
C ALA A 524 7.49 -48.18 25.01
N VAL A 525 6.44 -47.41 24.81
CA VAL A 525 5.75 -46.64 25.84
C VAL A 525 4.85 -47.62 26.60
N PRO A 526 4.88 -47.67 27.94
CA PRO A 526 3.96 -48.49 28.72
C PRO A 526 2.50 -48.03 28.55
N ARG A 527 1.59 -48.94 28.26
CA ARG A 527 0.14 -48.71 28.27
C ARG A 527 -0.33 -48.35 29.67
N ALA A 528 -0.99 -47.21 29.81
CA ALA A 528 -1.72 -46.87 31.04
C ALA A 528 -2.91 -47.83 31.23
N GLN A 529 -3.04 -48.37 32.43
CA GLN A 529 -4.20 -49.16 32.86
C GLN A 529 -5.38 -48.22 33.16
N PRO A 530 -6.62 -48.64 32.90
CA PRO A 530 -7.80 -47.84 33.24
C PRO A 530 -8.06 -47.92 34.76
N VAL A 531 -8.26 -46.74 35.34
CA VAL A 531 -8.75 -46.59 36.72
C VAL A 531 -10.27 -46.76 36.68
N ARG A 532 -10.75 -47.60 37.61
CA ARG A 532 -12.18 -47.84 37.89
C ARG A 532 -12.85 -46.59 38.47
#